data_efc9cd088d6c3768c7e06b597cc9dca0
#
_entry.id   efc9cd088d6c3768c7e06b597cc9dca0
#
_cell.length_a   1.000
_cell.length_b   1.000
_cell.length_c   1.000
_cell.angle_alpha   90.00
_cell.angle_beta   90.00
_cell.angle_gamma   90.00
#
_symmetry.space_group_name_H-M   'P 1'
#
loop_
_entity.id
_entity.type
_entity.pdbx_description
1 polymer ?
#
loop_
_entity_poly.entity_id
_entity_poly.type
_entity_poly.pdbx_seq_one_letter_code
_entity_poly.pdbx_strand_id
1 'polypeptide(L)'
;MPEYLNVDGHDLYCYEWENDGEAVVLLHGGLSKTSSWDYLLVPALEDDFHVFAYDRTAHGFTGDRAGSLHFEFQAKEAIAYLETVVKQPAHIIGYSDGGIIALMVAIQRPELVKSIVAIGANYHYNAPLSDFEEASVSEGDQAEYNLISPDEPHTLLEKTIRMNEIWKTEPDMSISDLASIQCPVLVMAGDDDVIAHDHTISLYETLPLGQLAIIPGTSHGLVKEKPALMLANIMQFLEDLTFPVTRQAIRRLNTQPE
;
A
#
# COMPACT_ATOMS: atom_id res chain seq x y z
N MET A 1 19.68 7.70 -5.96
CA MET A 1 20.09 7.63 -4.51
C MET A 1 19.01 8.32 -3.69
N PRO A 2 18.69 7.82 -2.47
CA PRO A 2 17.66 8.45 -1.65
C PRO A 2 18.02 9.91 -1.34
N GLU A 3 17.01 10.79 -1.32
CA GLU A 3 17.16 12.21 -1.05
C GLU A 3 15.90 12.80 -0.40
N TYR A 4 16.01 13.97 0.22
CA TYR A 4 14.86 14.70 0.72
C TYR A 4 14.28 15.58 -0.37
N LEU A 5 12.99 15.40 -0.67
CA LEU A 5 12.24 16.23 -1.60
C LEU A 5 11.11 16.95 -0.88
N ASN A 6 10.90 18.22 -1.20
CA ASN A 6 9.79 18.98 -0.61
C ASN A 6 8.49 18.64 -1.34
N VAL A 7 7.55 18.03 -0.61
CA VAL A 7 6.22 17.67 -1.08
C VAL A 7 5.19 18.32 -0.15
N ASP A 8 4.36 19.19 -0.68
CA ASP A 8 3.34 19.92 0.08
C ASP A 8 3.88 20.61 1.36
N GLY A 9 5.06 21.24 1.23
CA GLY A 9 5.71 21.98 2.32
C GLY A 9 6.35 21.10 3.40
N HIS A 10 6.53 19.81 3.16
CA HIS A 10 7.23 18.89 4.04
C HIS A 10 8.33 18.14 3.29
N ASP A 11 9.46 17.89 3.94
CA ASP A 11 10.59 17.21 3.34
C ASP A 11 10.43 15.69 3.55
N LEU A 12 10.05 14.98 2.49
CA LEU A 12 9.93 13.52 2.47
C LEU A 12 11.24 12.88 2.05
N TYR A 13 11.61 11.79 2.69
CA TYR A 13 12.75 10.97 2.28
C TYR A 13 12.34 10.02 1.17
N CYS A 14 12.81 10.31 -0.05
CA CYS A 14 12.39 9.68 -1.30
C CYS A 14 13.45 8.78 -1.87
N TYR A 15 13.01 7.73 -2.56
CA TYR A 15 13.82 6.75 -3.26
C TYR A 15 13.41 6.71 -4.72
N GLU A 16 14.38 6.59 -5.61
CA GLU A 16 14.17 6.48 -7.04
C GLU A 16 15.16 5.50 -7.66
N TRP A 17 14.64 4.60 -8.49
CA TRP A 17 15.37 3.66 -9.34
C TRP A 17 14.97 3.97 -10.78
N GLU A 18 15.83 4.76 -11.43
CA GLU A 18 15.58 5.32 -12.76
C GLU A 18 15.52 4.23 -13.84
N ASN A 19 14.49 4.30 -14.69
CA ASN A 19 14.29 3.49 -15.88
C ASN A 19 13.38 4.26 -16.85
N ASP A 20 13.42 3.93 -18.16
CA ASP A 20 12.53 4.50 -19.18
C ASP A 20 11.12 3.87 -19.20
N GLY A 21 10.87 2.88 -18.34
CA GLY A 21 9.60 2.17 -18.22
C GLY A 21 8.49 3.00 -17.55
N GLU A 22 7.33 2.37 -17.40
CA GLU A 22 6.20 2.97 -16.71
C GLU A 22 6.48 3.16 -15.21
N ALA A 23 5.90 4.20 -14.61
CA ALA A 23 6.11 4.49 -13.20
C ALA A 23 5.42 3.47 -12.29
N VAL A 24 6.16 2.97 -11.30
CA VAL A 24 5.64 2.18 -10.17
C VAL A 24 5.95 2.92 -8.87
N VAL A 25 4.95 3.11 -8.01
CA VAL A 25 5.12 3.70 -6.67
C VAL A 25 4.92 2.64 -5.61
N LEU A 26 5.88 2.49 -4.70
CA LEU A 26 5.82 1.58 -3.55
C LEU A 26 5.36 2.33 -2.30
N LEU A 27 4.28 1.87 -1.66
CA LEU A 27 3.76 2.43 -0.41
C LEU A 27 3.86 1.40 0.73
N HIS A 28 4.73 1.65 1.69
CA HIS A 28 4.99 0.76 2.83
C HIS A 28 3.81 0.69 3.81
N GLY A 29 3.80 -0.31 4.71
CA GLY A 29 2.80 -0.51 5.75
C GLY A 29 2.90 0.48 6.91
N GLY A 30 1.94 0.44 7.84
CA GLY A 30 1.92 1.26 9.04
C GLY A 30 3.12 0.98 9.94
N LEU A 31 3.62 2.01 10.62
CA LEU A 31 4.78 1.97 11.51
C LEU A 31 6.02 1.29 10.88
N SER A 32 6.12 1.34 9.55
CA SER A 32 7.18 0.72 8.74
C SER A 32 7.93 1.80 7.95
N LYS A 33 8.68 1.41 6.94
CA LYS A 33 9.43 2.27 6.05
C LYS A 33 9.72 1.57 4.71
N THR A 34 10.14 2.31 3.71
CA THR A 34 10.48 1.79 2.38
C THR A 34 11.52 0.67 2.46
N SER A 35 12.64 0.90 3.14
CA SER A 35 13.73 -0.07 3.25
C SER A 35 13.39 -1.37 4.00
N SER A 36 12.16 -1.51 4.50
CA SER A 36 11.69 -2.77 5.08
C SER A 36 11.30 -3.82 4.03
N TRP A 37 11.09 -3.42 2.78
CA TRP A 37 10.57 -4.32 1.75
C TRP A 37 11.01 -4.01 0.30
N ASP A 38 11.62 -2.84 0.01
CA ASP A 38 12.09 -2.44 -1.32
C ASP A 38 13.05 -3.47 -1.92
N TYR A 39 13.96 -4.02 -1.12
CA TYR A 39 14.93 -5.05 -1.52
C TYR A 39 14.28 -6.35 -2.03
N LEU A 40 12.99 -6.55 -1.74
CA LEU A 40 12.21 -7.69 -2.25
C LEU A 40 11.57 -7.39 -3.61
N LEU A 41 11.13 -6.15 -3.81
CA LEU A 41 10.34 -5.73 -4.97
C LEU A 41 11.22 -5.10 -6.06
N VAL A 42 12.11 -4.21 -5.69
CA VAL A 42 12.90 -3.42 -6.64
C VAL A 42 13.69 -4.28 -7.60
N PRO A 43 14.40 -5.36 -7.17
CA PRO A 43 15.15 -6.21 -8.10
C PRO A 43 14.29 -6.92 -9.16
N ALA A 44 12.97 -7.02 -8.93
CA ALA A 44 12.05 -7.61 -9.90
C ALA A 44 11.39 -6.54 -10.80
N LEU A 45 11.45 -5.28 -10.43
CA LEU A 45 10.76 -4.19 -11.10
C LEU A 45 11.72 -3.27 -11.87
N GLU A 46 12.94 -3.05 -11.37
CA GLU A 46 13.85 -1.99 -11.84
C GLU A 46 14.34 -2.15 -13.29
N ASP A 47 14.28 -3.37 -13.85
CA ASP A 47 14.65 -3.61 -15.24
C ASP A 47 13.58 -3.15 -16.24
N ASP A 48 12.30 -3.13 -15.84
CA ASP A 48 11.15 -2.85 -16.71
C ASP A 48 10.36 -1.59 -16.32
N PHE A 49 10.53 -1.10 -15.09
CA PHE A 49 9.75 0.01 -14.54
C PHE A 49 10.62 1.09 -13.92
N HIS A 50 10.17 2.34 -14.02
CA HIS A 50 10.71 3.45 -13.24
C HIS A 50 10.11 3.39 -11.84
N VAL A 51 10.89 2.97 -10.85
CA VAL A 51 10.38 2.70 -9.49
C VAL A 51 10.61 3.89 -8.58
N PHE A 52 9.55 4.29 -7.87
CA PHE A 52 9.53 5.35 -6.89
C PHE A 52 9.06 4.82 -5.54
N ALA A 53 9.58 5.38 -4.47
CA ALA A 53 9.07 5.16 -3.13
C ALA A 53 9.42 6.35 -2.23
N TYR A 54 8.76 6.46 -1.09
CA TYR A 54 9.13 7.42 -0.06
C TYR A 54 8.75 6.90 1.32
N ASP A 55 9.47 7.33 2.32
CA ASP A 55 9.04 7.15 3.70
C ASP A 55 7.97 8.19 4.01
N ARG A 56 6.73 7.71 4.29
CA ARG A 56 5.59 8.58 4.57
C ARG A 56 5.85 9.45 5.80
N THR A 57 5.22 10.61 5.90
CA THR A 57 5.31 11.46 7.10
C THR A 57 5.12 10.64 8.38
N ALA A 58 5.94 10.88 9.38
CA ALA A 58 6.05 10.18 10.66
C ALA A 58 6.66 8.76 10.59
N HIS A 59 7.18 8.33 9.44
CA HIS A 59 7.79 7.01 9.24
C HIS A 59 9.23 7.11 8.73
N GLY A 60 10.04 6.09 9.04
CA GLY A 60 11.41 5.98 8.55
C GLY A 60 12.25 7.24 8.77
N PHE A 61 12.78 7.78 7.70
CA PHE A 61 13.60 9.00 7.70
C PHE A 61 12.78 10.29 7.56
N THR A 62 11.46 10.22 7.44
CA THR A 62 10.58 11.39 7.33
C THR A 62 9.98 11.77 8.68
N GLY A 63 10.17 13.03 9.09
CA GLY A 63 9.68 13.55 10.36
C GLY A 63 8.15 13.62 10.47
N ASP A 64 7.66 13.72 11.69
CA ASP A 64 6.23 13.82 12.00
C ASP A 64 5.72 15.26 11.83
N ARG A 65 4.43 15.40 11.57
CA ARG A 65 3.66 16.64 11.63
C ARG A 65 2.21 16.38 12.04
N ALA A 66 1.50 17.41 12.46
CA ALA A 66 0.13 17.27 12.97
C ALA A 66 -0.81 16.59 11.96
N GLY A 67 -1.53 15.56 12.41
CA GLY A 67 -2.51 14.81 11.61
C GLY A 67 -1.93 13.75 10.68
N SER A 68 -0.63 13.57 10.67
CA SER A 68 0.15 12.77 9.70
C SER A 68 -0.23 11.29 9.59
N LEU A 69 -0.74 10.68 10.65
CA LEU A 69 -1.05 9.25 10.68
C LEU A 69 -2.47 8.92 10.19
N HIS A 70 -3.37 9.91 10.08
CA HIS A 70 -4.71 9.71 9.53
C HIS A 70 -4.65 9.35 8.04
N PHE A 71 -5.43 8.38 7.59
CA PHE A 71 -5.39 7.90 6.21
C PHE A 71 -5.73 8.98 5.19
N GLU A 72 -6.64 9.90 5.51
CA GLU A 72 -6.95 11.03 4.63
C GLU A 72 -5.74 11.96 4.42
N PHE A 73 -4.93 12.18 5.47
CA PHE A 73 -3.69 12.93 5.34
C PHE A 73 -2.70 12.18 4.45
N GLN A 74 -2.49 10.90 4.69
CA GLN A 74 -1.53 10.08 3.95
C GLN A 74 -1.94 9.89 2.48
N ALA A 75 -3.23 9.79 2.18
CA ALA A 75 -3.73 9.77 0.81
C ALA A 75 -3.45 11.10 0.08
N LYS A 76 -3.65 12.24 0.73
CA LYS A 76 -3.30 13.56 0.16
C LYS A 76 -1.79 13.72 -0.06
N GLU A 77 -0.97 13.22 0.86
CA GLU A 77 0.49 13.20 0.70
C GLU A 77 0.90 12.35 -0.50
N ALA A 78 0.31 11.15 -0.67
CA ALA A 78 0.57 10.29 -1.81
C ALA A 78 0.14 10.95 -3.14
N ILE A 79 -0.99 11.64 -3.16
CA ILE A 79 -1.44 12.43 -4.33
C ILE A 79 -0.44 13.53 -4.64
N ALA A 80 -0.02 14.31 -3.65
CA ALA A 80 0.97 15.37 -3.84
C ALA A 80 2.32 14.82 -4.34
N TYR A 81 2.74 13.65 -3.83
CA TYR A 81 3.95 12.95 -4.31
C TYR A 81 3.81 12.53 -5.78
N LEU A 82 2.68 11.94 -6.17
CA LEU A 82 2.40 11.57 -7.56
C LEU A 82 2.43 12.79 -8.49
N GLU A 83 1.86 13.91 -8.08
CA GLU A 83 1.78 15.13 -8.89
C GLU A 83 3.12 15.86 -9.01
N THR A 84 3.93 15.90 -7.96
CA THR A 84 5.11 16.77 -7.88
C THR A 84 6.43 16.04 -8.13
N VAL A 85 6.51 14.76 -7.79
CA VAL A 85 7.71 13.94 -7.94
C VAL A 85 7.58 13.00 -9.14
N VAL A 86 6.57 12.12 -9.14
CA VAL A 86 6.36 11.11 -10.21
C VAL A 86 5.92 11.76 -11.52
N LYS A 87 5.01 12.74 -11.49
CA LYS A 87 4.56 13.58 -12.61
C LYS A 87 3.93 12.83 -13.79
N GLN A 88 3.48 11.62 -13.56
CA GLN A 88 2.76 10.79 -14.52
C GLN A 88 1.86 9.79 -13.78
N PRO A 89 0.82 9.25 -14.43
CA PRO A 89 0.06 8.17 -13.85
C PRO A 89 0.95 6.95 -13.58
N ALA A 90 0.75 6.31 -12.41
CA ALA A 90 1.61 5.22 -11.94
C ALA A 90 0.82 3.97 -11.56
N HIS A 91 1.49 2.81 -11.59
CA HIS A 91 1.09 1.62 -10.86
C HIS A 91 1.42 1.85 -9.39
N ILE A 92 0.52 1.48 -8.48
CA ILE A 92 0.77 1.63 -7.05
C ILE A 92 0.78 0.24 -6.41
N ILE A 93 1.89 -0.13 -5.79
CA ILE A 93 2.02 -1.36 -5.00
C ILE A 93 2.03 -0.94 -3.54
N GLY A 94 0.96 -1.26 -2.80
CA GLY A 94 0.81 -0.88 -1.41
C GLY A 94 0.68 -2.09 -0.50
N TYR A 95 1.40 -2.08 0.63
CA TYR A 95 1.33 -3.10 1.65
C TYR A 95 0.62 -2.58 2.89
N SER A 96 -0.39 -3.30 3.40
CA SER A 96 -1.16 -2.93 4.59
C SER A 96 -1.72 -1.50 4.46
N ASP A 97 -1.35 -0.57 5.33
CA ASP A 97 -1.71 0.85 5.21
C ASP A 97 -1.41 1.43 3.82
N GLY A 98 -0.28 1.04 3.22
CA GLY A 98 0.06 1.48 1.86
C GLY A 98 -0.97 1.03 0.82
N GLY A 99 -1.55 -0.15 0.98
CA GLY A 99 -2.64 -0.64 0.13
C GLY A 99 -3.95 0.13 0.34
N ILE A 100 -4.26 0.48 1.60
CA ILE A 100 -5.40 1.35 1.94
C ILE A 100 -5.25 2.72 1.25
N ILE A 101 -4.07 3.32 1.38
CA ILE A 101 -3.75 4.61 0.76
C ILE A 101 -3.89 4.53 -0.77
N ALA A 102 -3.40 3.46 -1.39
CA ALA A 102 -3.53 3.27 -2.84
C ALA A 102 -5.00 3.26 -3.30
N LEU A 103 -5.89 2.57 -2.57
CA LEU A 103 -7.32 2.58 -2.85
C LEU A 103 -7.91 3.99 -2.70
N MET A 104 -7.56 4.72 -1.63
CA MET A 104 -8.03 6.10 -1.41
C MET A 104 -7.55 7.06 -2.50
N VAL A 105 -6.31 6.92 -2.97
CA VAL A 105 -5.79 7.70 -4.10
C VAL A 105 -6.61 7.44 -5.36
N ALA A 106 -6.91 6.18 -5.68
CA ALA A 106 -7.70 5.84 -6.87
C ALA A 106 -9.16 6.33 -6.80
N ILE A 107 -9.74 6.42 -5.60
CA ILE A 107 -11.06 7.02 -5.38
C ILE A 107 -11.01 8.54 -5.59
N GLN A 108 -10.00 9.22 -5.03
CA GLN A 108 -9.92 10.68 -5.04
C GLN A 108 -9.36 11.24 -6.36
N ARG A 109 -8.39 10.53 -6.99
CA ARG A 109 -7.65 10.97 -8.17
C ARG A 109 -7.40 9.80 -9.14
N PRO A 110 -8.48 9.25 -9.74
CA PRO A 110 -8.37 8.07 -10.60
C PRO A 110 -7.42 8.25 -11.78
N GLU A 111 -7.25 9.48 -12.29
CA GLU A 111 -6.37 9.78 -13.41
C GLU A 111 -4.87 9.64 -13.07
N LEU A 112 -4.50 9.57 -11.80
CA LEU A 112 -3.11 9.37 -11.36
C LEU A 112 -2.74 7.89 -11.23
N VAL A 113 -3.72 6.97 -11.32
CA VAL A 113 -3.52 5.54 -11.03
C VAL A 113 -3.77 4.68 -12.25
N LYS A 114 -2.73 3.97 -12.70
CA LYS A 114 -2.83 2.98 -13.79
C LYS A 114 -3.36 1.65 -13.31
N SER A 115 -2.87 1.15 -12.20
CA SER A 115 -3.32 -0.07 -11.52
C SER A 115 -2.89 -0.08 -10.06
N ILE A 116 -3.48 -0.96 -9.27
CA ILE A 116 -3.15 -1.14 -7.85
C ILE A 116 -2.82 -2.61 -7.58
N VAL A 117 -1.79 -2.84 -6.78
CA VAL A 117 -1.58 -4.08 -6.03
C VAL A 117 -1.79 -3.76 -4.55
N ALA A 118 -2.90 -4.21 -3.99
CA ALA A 118 -3.27 -3.99 -2.59
C ALA A 118 -2.97 -5.27 -1.79
N ILE A 119 -1.90 -5.25 -1.00
CA ILE A 119 -1.40 -6.41 -0.25
C ILE A 119 -1.80 -6.27 1.21
N GLY A 120 -2.62 -7.17 1.75
CA GLY A 120 -3.06 -7.16 3.15
C GLY A 120 -3.85 -5.89 3.51
N ALA A 121 -4.55 -5.29 2.55
CA ALA A 121 -5.29 -4.06 2.76
C ALA A 121 -6.75 -4.32 3.15
N ASN A 122 -7.27 -3.46 4.01
CA ASN A 122 -8.69 -3.39 4.33
C ASN A 122 -9.29 -2.05 3.86
N TYR A 123 -10.60 -2.03 3.65
CA TYR A 123 -11.32 -0.79 3.29
C TYR A 123 -12.16 -0.23 4.45
N HIS A 124 -12.30 -0.99 5.52
CA HIS A 124 -13.07 -0.57 6.69
C HIS A 124 -12.39 -1.07 7.99
N TYR A 125 -12.43 -0.30 9.05
CA TYR A 125 -11.76 -0.55 10.32
C TYR A 125 -12.24 -1.80 11.07
N ASN A 126 -13.41 -2.34 10.76
CA ASN A 126 -13.93 -3.57 11.39
C ASN A 126 -13.43 -4.87 10.75
N ALA A 127 -12.48 -4.79 9.84
CA ALA A 127 -11.91 -5.95 9.12
C ALA A 127 -10.95 -6.83 9.93
N PRO A 128 -10.16 -6.31 10.89
CA PRO A 128 -9.25 -7.14 11.68
C PRO A 128 -10.02 -8.18 12.51
N LEU A 129 -9.43 -9.40 12.60
CA LEU A 129 -10.01 -10.54 13.34
C LEU A 129 -9.86 -10.44 14.86
N SER A 130 -8.99 -9.55 15.35
CA SER A 130 -8.74 -9.33 16.77
C SER A 130 -8.62 -7.85 17.07
N ASP A 131 -8.90 -7.49 18.31
CA ASP A 131 -8.60 -6.15 18.82
C ASP A 131 -7.09 -5.91 18.78
N PHE A 132 -6.73 -4.65 18.57
CA PHE A 132 -5.32 -4.24 18.63
C PHE A 132 -4.81 -4.39 20.07
N GLU A 133 -3.69 -5.06 20.21
CA GLU A 133 -3.01 -5.19 21.50
C GLU A 133 -2.60 -3.81 22.06
N GLU A 134 -2.29 -3.78 23.38
CA GLU A 134 -1.73 -2.57 23.97
C GLU A 134 -0.44 -2.17 23.23
N ALA A 135 -0.33 -0.89 22.90
CA ALA A 135 0.79 -0.39 22.14
C ALA A 135 2.12 -0.61 22.88
N SER A 136 3.03 -1.29 22.25
CA SER A 136 4.38 -1.54 22.78
C SER A 136 5.42 -1.37 21.68
N VAL A 137 6.64 -1.08 22.07
CA VAL A 137 7.79 -0.92 21.17
C VAL A 137 8.87 -1.90 21.61
N SER A 138 9.36 -2.73 20.67
CA SER A 138 10.47 -3.61 20.97
C SER A 138 11.78 -2.83 21.11
N GLU A 139 12.76 -3.39 21.84
CA GLU A 139 14.11 -2.78 21.95
C GLU A 139 14.76 -2.62 20.55
N GLY A 140 14.51 -3.56 19.64
CA GLY A 140 15.02 -3.51 18.27
C GLY A 140 14.43 -2.36 17.47
N ASP A 141 13.10 -2.20 17.50
CA ASP A 141 12.41 -1.11 16.81
C ASP A 141 12.81 0.26 17.38
N GLN A 142 12.95 0.37 18.71
CA GLN A 142 13.40 1.60 19.33
C GLN A 142 14.85 1.92 18.94
N ALA A 143 15.73 0.92 18.89
CA ALA A 143 17.12 1.14 18.49
C ALA A 143 17.21 1.57 17.02
N GLU A 144 16.44 0.96 16.13
CA GLU A 144 16.36 1.36 14.72
C GLU A 144 15.80 2.77 14.58
N TYR A 145 14.68 3.06 15.25
CA TYR A 145 14.07 4.40 15.24
C TYR A 145 15.06 5.49 15.64
N ASN A 146 15.84 5.26 16.71
CA ASN A 146 16.84 6.20 17.18
C ASN A 146 17.97 6.47 16.17
N LEU A 147 18.18 5.57 15.23
CA LEU A 147 19.22 5.71 14.20
C LEU A 147 18.73 6.46 12.95
N ILE A 148 17.45 6.36 12.63
CA ILE A 148 16.96 6.82 11.33
C ILE A 148 15.96 7.97 11.43
N SER A 149 15.12 7.99 12.47
CA SER A 149 14.07 9.01 12.59
C SER A 149 14.66 10.38 12.92
N PRO A 150 14.19 11.45 12.26
CA PRO A 150 14.53 12.81 12.65
C PRO A 150 13.80 13.28 13.92
N ASP A 151 12.79 12.51 14.39
CA ASP A 151 12.01 12.85 15.56
C ASP A 151 12.66 12.33 16.86
N GLU A 152 12.25 12.89 17.99
CA GLU A 152 12.78 12.54 19.30
C GLU A 152 12.51 11.06 19.64
N PRO A 153 13.44 10.33 20.27
CA PRO A 153 13.34 8.88 20.54
C PRO A 153 12.03 8.42 21.21
N HIS A 154 11.50 9.21 22.13
CA HIS A 154 10.29 8.85 22.88
C HIS A 154 9.01 8.88 22.02
N THR A 155 9.04 9.54 20.87
CA THR A 155 7.86 9.70 20.01
C THR A 155 7.44 8.42 19.30
N LEU A 156 8.29 7.38 19.23
CA LEU A 156 7.93 6.11 18.62
C LEU A 156 6.74 5.45 19.33
N LEU A 157 6.78 5.37 20.67
CA LEU A 157 5.67 4.82 21.44
C LEU A 157 4.40 5.67 21.28
N GLU A 158 4.54 7.00 21.27
CA GLU A 158 3.41 7.92 21.06
C GLU A 158 2.77 7.71 19.67
N LYS A 159 3.58 7.54 18.63
CA LYS A 159 3.09 7.23 17.28
C LYS A 159 2.38 5.87 17.22
N THR A 160 2.93 4.85 17.90
CA THR A 160 2.31 3.52 17.99
C THR A 160 0.95 3.59 18.67
N ILE A 161 0.84 4.33 19.78
CA ILE A 161 -0.44 4.56 20.47
C ILE A 161 -1.43 5.28 19.55
N ARG A 162 -1.01 6.37 18.91
CA ARG A 162 -1.86 7.13 17.96
C ARG A 162 -2.33 6.26 16.80
N MET A 163 -1.45 5.44 16.23
CA MET A 163 -1.80 4.57 15.12
C MET A 163 -2.80 3.49 15.52
N ASN A 164 -2.62 2.86 16.69
CA ASN A 164 -3.59 1.90 17.22
C ASN A 164 -4.99 2.52 17.41
N GLU A 165 -5.08 3.79 17.83
CA GLU A 165 -6.39 4.48 17.95
C GLU A 165 -6.99 4.81 16.56
N ILE A 166 -6.17 5.15 15.59
CA ILE A 166 -6.60 5.41 14.21
C ILE A 166 -7.15 4.11 13.58
N TRP A 167 -6.44 3.00 13.67
CA TRP A 167 -6.89 1.70 13.12
C TRP A 167 -8.22 1.19 13.69
N LYS A 168 -8.65 1.69 14.86
CA LYS A 168 -9.97 1.36 15.44
C LYS A 168 -11.14 2.10 14.76
N THR A 169 -10.84 3.13 13.98
CA THR A 169 -11.86 4.01 13.38
C THR A 169 -11.61 4.29 11.89
N GLU A 170 -10.45 3.94 11.37
CA GLU A 170 -10.05 4.15 9.99
C GLU A 170 -9.38 2.88 9.41
N PRO A 171 -9.47 2.65 8.09
CA PRO A 171 -10.24 3.40 7.10
C PRO A 171 -11.74 3.17 7.25
N ASP A 172 -12.55 4.06 6.62
CA ASP A 172 -14.01 3.95 6.55
C ASP A 172 -14.47 4.27 5.10
N MET A 173 -14.04 3.43 4.15
CA MET A 173 -14.48 3.54 2.76
C MET A 173 -15.77 2.76 2.56
N SER A 174 -16.72 3.34 1.82
CA SER A 174 -17.97 2.68 1.48
C SER A 174 -17.81 1.72 0.28
N ILE A 175 -18.73 0.77 0.15
CA ILE A 175 -18.84 -0.10 -1.03
C ILE A 175 -19.00 0.72 -2.33
N SER A 176 -19.70 1.85 -2.28
CA SER A 176 -19.86 2.73 -3.44
C SER A 176 -18.56 3.43 -3.83
N ASP A 177 -17.71 3.76 -2.86
CA ASP A 177 -16.39 4.33 -3.13
C ASP A 177 -15.50 3.32 -3.84
N LEU A 178 -15.45 2.08 -3.35
CA LEU A 178 -14.70 0.99 -3.98
C LEU A 178 -15.20 0.67 -5.39
N ALA A 179 -16.51 0.64 -5.59
CA ALA A 179 -17.11 0.41 -6.92
C ALA A 179 -16.82 1.54 -7.93
N SER A 180 -16.37 2.71 -7.46
CA SER A 180 -15.95 3.82 -8.33
C SER A 180 -14.56 3.67 -8.91
N ILE A 181 -13.73 2.76 -8.36
CA ILE A 181 -12.35 2.50 -8.83
C ILE A 181 -12.41 1.82 -10.20
N GLN A 182 -11.88 2.48 -11.22
CA GLN A 182 -11.94 2.01 -12.62
C GLN A 182 -10.63 1.38 -13.12
N CYS A 183 -9.53 1.52 -12.39
CA CYS A 183 -8.28 0.87 -12.76
C CYS A 183 -8.27 -0.61 -12.34
N PRO A 184 -7.45 -1.46 -13.00
CA PRO A 184 -7.22 -2.83 -12.54
C PRO A 184 -6.65 -2.87 -11.13
N VAL A 185 -7.16 -3.80 -10.29
CA VAL A 185 -6.68 -3.98 -8.90
C VAL A 185 -6.42 -5.45 -8.63
N LEU A 186 -5.20 -5.79 -8.22
CA LEU A 186 -4.85 -7.07 -7.64
C LEU A 186 -4.95 -6.99 -6.11
N VAL A 187 -5.93 -7.65 -5.53
CA VAL A 187 -6.07 -7.81 -4.08
C VAL A 187 -5.31 -9.05 -3.64
N MET A 188 -4.38 -8.90 -2.72
CA MET A 188 -3.55 -10.01 -2.20
C MET A 188 -3.64 -10.11 -0.69
N ALA A 189 -3.69 -11.33 -0.15
CA ALA A 189 -3.65 -11.60 1.29
C ALA A 189 -3.00 -12.95 1.57
N GLY A 190 -2.58 -13.17 2.82
CA GLY A 190 -2.24 -14.51 3.31
C GLY A 190 -3.50 -15.34 3.59
N ASP A 191 -3.35 -16.67 3.68
CA ASP A 191 -4.46 -17.56 4.10
C ASP A 191 -4.63 -17.64 5.63
N ASP A 192 -3.74 -16.97 6.37
CA ASP A 192 -3.79 -16.77 7.83
C ASP A 192 -3.58 -15.28 8.17
N ASP A 193 -4.24 -14.39 7.41
CA ASP A 193 -4.10 -12.94 7.57
C ASP A 193 -4.91 -12.42 8.77
N VAL A 194 -4.44 -11.34 9.40
CA VAL A 194 -5.18 -10.62 10.45
C VAL A 194 -6.43 -9.91 9.92
N ILE A 195 -6.50 -9.66 8.60
CA ILE A 195 -7.69 -9.14 7.93
C ILE A 195 -8.60 -10.32 7.59
N ALA A 196 -9.86 -10.25 8.02
CA ALA A 196 -10.86 -11.30 7.78
C ALA A 196 -10.98 -11.61 6.27
N HIS A 197 -10.97 -12.90 5.91
CA HIS A 197 -11.03 -13.32 4.50
C HIS A 197 -12.33 -12.88 3.81
N ASP A 198 -13.46 -12.87 4.51
CA ASP A 198 -14.72 -12.38 3.96
C ASP A 198 -14.65 -10.89 3.60
N HIS A 199 -13.89 -10.10 4.37
CA HIS A 199 -13.60 -8.71 4.06
C HIS A 199 -12.72 -8.57 2.81
N THR A 200 -11.64 -9.35 2.73
CA THR A 200 -10.76 -9.40 1.54
C THR A 200 -11.53 -9.82 0.29
N ILE A 201 -12.41 -10.82 0.41
CA ILE A 201 -13.27 -11.26 -0.69
C ILE A 201 -14.28 -10.17 -1.07
N SER A 202 -14.89 -9.50 -0.08
CA SER A 202 -15.81 -8.38 -0.32
C SER A 202 -15.12 -7.22 -1.05
N LEU A 203 -13.89 -6.87 -0.66
CA LEU A 203 -13.08 -5.88 -1.38
C LEU A 203 -12.91 -6.27 -2.85
N TYR A 204 -12.41 -7.50 -3.09
CA TYR A 204 -12.23 -8.01 -4.44
C TYR A 204 -13.52 -8.04 -5.26
N GLU A 205 -14.64 -8.47 -4.68
CA GLU A 205 -15.93 -8.59 -5.37
C GLU A 205 -16.56 -7.24 -5.72
N THR A 206 -16.24 -6.22 -4.94
CA THR A 206 -16.74 -4.85 -5.15
C THR A 206 -16.00 -4.13 -6.27
N LEU A 207 -14.73 -4.43 -6.48
CA LEU A 207 -13.88 -3.80 -7.49
C LEU A 207 -14.28 -4.24 -8.90
N PRO A 208 -14.63 -3.34 -9.84
CA PRO A 208 -15.05 -3.71 -11.21
C PRO A 208 -14.01 -4.54 -11.97
N LEU A 209 -12.72 -4.17 -11.84
CA LEU A 209 -11.60 -4.86 -12.49
C LEU A 209 -10.70 -5.57 -11.46
N GLY A 210 -11.31 -6.13 -10.40
CA GLY A 210 -10.61 -6.82 -9.33
C GLY A 210 -10.10 -8.21 -9.73
N GLN A 211 -8.86 -8.52 -9.33
CA GLN A 211 -8.28 -9.86 -9.32
C GLN A 211 -7.91 -10.23 -7.87
N LEU A 212 -7.92 -11.51 -7.53
CA LEU A 212 -7.67 -11.99 -6.16
C LEU A 212 -6.57 -13.03 -6.14
N ALA A 213 -5.61 -12.87 -5.23
CA ALA A 213 -4.59 -13.86 -4.91
C ALA A 213 -4.52 -14.08 -3.39
N ILE A 214 -4.86 -15.28 -2.92
CA ILE A 214 -4.63 -15.71 -1.55
C ILE A 214 -3.37 -16.60 -1.54
N ILE A 215 -2.34 -16.16 -0.82
CA ILE A 215 -1.04 -16.84 -0.79
C ILE A 215 -1.04 -17.89 0.31
N PRO A 216 -0.94 -19.19 -0.03
CA PRO A 216 -1.09 -20.28 0.93
C PRO A 216 0.08 -20.35 1.93
N GLY A 217 -0.25 -20.58 3.21
CA GLY A 217 0.71 -20.72 4.30
C GLY A 217 1.46 -19.42 4.57
N THR A 218 0.76 -18.30 4.55
CA THR A 218 1.27 -16.98 4.94
C THR A 218 0.28 -16.23 5.80
N SER A 219 0.82 -15.39 6.67
CA SER A 219 0.08 -14.45 7.49
C SER A 219 -0.01 -13.06 6.82
N HIS A 220 -0.34 -12.03 7.61
CA HIS A 220 -0.20 -10.64 7.20
C HIS A 220 1.22 -10.31 6.70
N GLY A 221 2.23 -11.03 7.21
CA GLY A 221 3.64 -10.91 6.83
C GLY A 221 4.02 -11.54 5.48
N LEU A 222 3.08 -11.86 4.60
CA LEU A 222 3.29 -12.59 3.34
C LEU A 222 4.43 -12.02 2.47
N VAL A 223 4.66 -10.71 2.54
CA VAL A 223 5.75 -10.03 1.80
C VAL A 223 7.15 -10.56 2.17
N LYS A 224 7.33 -11.05 3.41
CA LYS A 224 8.59 -11.61 3.91
C LYS A 224 8.58 -13.14 3.96
N GLU A 225 7.41 -13.74 4.16
CA GLU A 225 7.24 -15.18 4.34
C GLU A 225 7.35 -15.95 3.02
N LYS A 226 6.73 -15.46 1.94
CA LYS A 226 6.79 -16.07 0.61
C LYS A 226 6.94 -15.04 -0.51
N PRO A 227 8.03 -14.27 -0.52
CA PRO A 227 8.24 -13.19 -1.50
C PRO A 227 8.19 -13.67 -2.95
N ALA A 228 8.68 -14.88 -3.26
CA ALA A 228 8.67 -15.40 -4.62
C ALA A 228 7.23 -15.63 -5.16
N LEU A 229 6.30 -16.11 -4.34
CA LEU A 229 4.91 -16.28 -4.76
C LEU A 229 4.20 -14.93 -4.91
N MET A 230 4.46 -14.00 -3.99
CA MET A 230 3.96 -12.64 -4.08
C MET A 230 4.44 -11.98 -5.37
N LEU A 231 5.75 -11.97 -5.63
CA LEU A 231 6.35 -11.37 -6.82
C LEU A 231 5.82 -11.97 -8.11
N ALA A 232 5.69 -13.29 -8.21
CA ALA A 232 5.16 -13.95 -9.39
C ALA A 232 3.73 -13.45 -9.75
N ASN A 233 2.87 -13.25 -8.74
CA ASN A 233 1.54 -12.70 -8.96
C ASN A 233 1.59 -11.22 -9.38
N ILE A 234 2.43 -10.41 -8.74
CA ILE A 234 2.59 -8.98 -9.05
C ILE A 234 3.09 -8.80 -10.49
N MET A 235 4.19 -9.48 -10.87
CA MET A 235 4.77 -9.35 -12.19
C MET A 235 3.79 -9.79 -13.28
N GLN A 236 3.12 -10.94 -13.10
CA GLN A 236 2.13 -11.41 -14.05
C GLN A 236 0.94 -10.44 -14.18
N PHE A 237 0.53 -9.79 -13.10
CA PHE A 237 -0.52 -8.78 -13.14
C PHE A 237 -0.07 -7.51 -13.88
N LEU A 238 1.16 -7.04 -13.66
CA LEU A 238 1.69 -5.84 -14.32
C LEU A 238 1.99 -6.05 -15.81
N GLU A 239 2.38 -7.28 -16.21
CA GLU A 239 2.61 -7.63 -17.62
C GLU A 239 1.35 -7.55 -18.48
N ASP A 240 0.18 -7.87 -17.92
CA ASP A 240 -1.09 -7.82 -18.64
C ASP A 240 -2.22 -7.29 -17.74
N LEU A 241 -2.51 -6.01 -17.85
CA LEU A 241 -3.59 -5.34 -17.12
C LEU A 241 -4.98 -5.57 -17.74
N THR A 242 -5.08 -6.30 -18.82
CA THR A 242 -6.38 -6.65 -19.39
C THR A 242 -7.17 -7.54 -18.41
N PHE A 243 -8.46 -7.27 -18.27
CA PHE A 243 -9.28 -8.09 -17.39
C PHE A 243 -9.39 -9.51 -17.96
N PRO A 244 -8.84 -10.55 -17.28
CA PRO A 244 -8.65 -11.84 -17.94
C PRO A 244 -9.97 -12.53 -18.28
N VAL A 245 -10.08 -12.97 -19.53
CA VAL A 245 -11.17 -13.85 -19.99
C VAL A 245 -10.85 -15.28 -19.56
N THR A 246 -11.73 -15.87 -18.77
CA THR A 246 -11.59 -17.25 -18.31
C THR A 246 -12.49 -18.20 -19.11
N ARG A 247 -12.07 -19.47 -19.28
CA ARG A 247 -12.83 -20.46 -20.08
C ARG A 247 -14.23 -20.74 -19.56
N GLN A 248 -14.41 -20.64 -18.24
CA GLN A 248 -15.69 -20.91 -17.58
C GLN A 248 -15.96 -19.76 -16.60
N ALA A 249 -16.12 -18.56 -17.16
CA ALA A 249 -16.40 -17.37 -16.38
C ALA A 249 -17.78 -17.48 -15.71
N ILE A 250 -17.86 -17.06 -14.45
CA ILE A 250 -19.12 -16.85 -13.73
C ILE A 250 -19.23 -15.38 -13.38
N ARG A 251 -18.30 -14.85 -12.57
CA ARG A 251 -18.30 -13.47 -12.13
C ARG A 251 -18.03 -12.47 -13.27
N ARG A 252 -17.22 -12.86 -14.26
CA ARG A 252 -16.76 -12.00 -15.36
C ARG A 252 -17.63 -12.04 -16.62
N LEU A 253 -18.75 -12.77 -16.58
CA LEU A 253 -19.67 -12.89 -17.73
C LEU A 253 -20.27 -11.55 -18.18
N ASN A 254 -20.44 -10.60 -17.25
CA ASN A 254 -21.14 -9.34 -17.50
C ASN A 254 -20.17 -8.13 -17.65
N THR A 255 -18.87 -8.35 -17.66
CA THR A 255 -17.86 -7.29 -17.69
C THR A 255 -17.13 -7.17 -19.02
N GLN A 256 -17.53 -7.91 -20.06
CA GLN A 256 -16.96 -7.77 -21.38
C GLN A 256 -17.53 -6.50 -22.05
N PRO A 257 -16.70 -5.58 -22.56
CA PRO A 257 -17.18 -4.55 -23.45
C PRO A 257 -17.76 -5.22 -24.72
N GLU A 258 -18.94 -4.73 -25.16
CA GLU A 258 -19.55 -5.11 -26.43
C GLU A 258 -18.66 -4.76 -27.64
#